data_711aad127adc3dec301a64be5723805b
#
_entry.id   711aad127adc3dec301a64be5723805b
#
_cell.length_a   1.000
_cell.length_b   1.000
_cell.length_c   1.000
_cell.angle_alpha   90.00
_cell.angle_beta   90.00
_cell.angle_gamma   90.00
#
_symmetry.space_group_name_H-M   'P 1'
#
loop_
_entity.id
_entity.type
_entity.pdbx_description
1 polymer ?
#
loop_
_entity_poly.entity_id
_entity_poly.type
_entity_poly.pdbx_seq_one_letter_code
_entity_poly.pdbx_strand_id
1 'polypeptide(L)'
;MSSTVPTINAVLFDFGMVLTMPPDPASWERLKAVFSSDEASFHKAYWKHRDDYDRGTLKSHGYWLEVANDLHKPLEPEALRELIAADIALWTQPNQVMVDWAANLHRAGIKIGILSNMPDAMEVGIRDTFAWVEDFDHHTWSHRLLLAKPEAAIYRHAAEGLGLPPAEILFIDDRQENIEAAIAVGMQAIQYTNHDAFVREMNERGFGVLLNPVAR
;
A
#
# COMPACT_ATOMS: atom_id res chain seq x y z
N MET A 1 -27.11 25.47 1.52
CA MET A 1 -26.43 25.13 0.27
C MET A 1 -26.38 23.61 0.23
N SER A 2 -27.07 22.98 -0.71
CA SER A 2 -27.03 21.51 -0.87
C SER A 2 -25.64 21.16 -1.40
N SER A 3 -24.76 20.63 -0.55
CA SER A 3 -23.46 20.12 -1.02
C SER A 3 -23.77 18.83 -1.81
N THR A 4 -23.68 18.91 -3.12
CA THR A 4 -23.72 17.71 -3.96
C THR A 4 -22.52 16.85 -3.62
N VAL A 5 -22.75 15.60 -3.20
CA VAL A 5 -21.67 14.61 -3.02
C VAL A 5 -20.95 14.47 -4.37
N PRO A 6 -19.61 14.59 -4.40
CA PRO A 6 -18.87 14.47 -5.65
C PRO A 6 -19.07 13.07 -6.25
N THR A 7 -19.17 13.03 -7.57
CA THR A 7 -19.25 11.75 -8.30
C THR A 7 -17.87 11.09 -8.25
N ILE A 8 -17.78 9.89 -7.71
CA ILE A 8 -16.55 9.08 -7.69
C ILE A 8 -16.56 8.14 -8.90
N ASN A 9 -15.54 8.24 -9.72
CA ASN A 9 -15.32 7.41 -10.92
C ASN A 9 -14.12 6.46 -10.78
N ALA A 10 -13.28 6.66 -9.75
CA ALA A 10 -12.24 5.70 -9.40
C ALA A 10 -12.06 5.58 -7.89
N VAL A 11 -11.60 4.41 -7.43
CA VAL A 11 -11.10 4.19 -6.07
C VAL A 11 -9.62 3.83 -6.15
N LEU A 12 -8.80 4.56 -5.41
CA LEU A 12 -7.37 4.38 -5.32
C LEU A 12 -7.04 3.79 -3.93
N PHE A 13 -6.37 2.66 -3.90
CA PHE A 13 -6.11 1.90 -2.67
C PHE A 13 -4.63 1.97 -2.28
N ASP A 14 -4.33 2.14 -0.99
CA ASP A 14 -3.05 1.64 -0.49
C ASP A 14 -3.02 0.12 -0.53
N PHE A 15 -1.82 -0.45 -0.57
CA PHE A 15 -1.65 -1.89 -0.54
C PHE A 15 -1.56 -2.40 0.91
N GLY A 16 -0.56 -1.97 1.67
CA GLY A 16 -0.37 -2.38 3.06
C GLY A 16 -1.51 -1.91 3.96
N MET A 17 -1.97 -2.76 4.88
CA MET A 17 -3.01 -2.44 5.88
C MET A 17 -4.38 -2.09 5.29
N VAL A 18 -4.53 -2.00 3.95
CA VAL A 18 -5.80 -1.77 3.26
C VAL A 18 -6.18 -2.99 2.42
N LEU A 19 -5.42 -3.30 1.36
CA LEU A 19 -5.60 -4.53 0.56
C LEU A 19 -4.97 -5.76 1.21
N THR A 20 -4.08 -5.55 2.19
CA THR A 20 -3.53 -6.61 3.04
C THR A 20 -3.85 -6.36 4.51
N MET A 21 -3.75 -7.44 5.28
CA MET A 21 -3.85 -7.44 6.73
C MET A 21 -2.57 -6.88 7.37
N PRO A 22 -2.55 -6.65 8.70
CA PRO A 22 -1.33 -6.31 9.42
C PRO A 22 -0.19 -7.30 9.16
N PRO A 23 1.07 -6.86 9.36
CA PRO A 23 2.25 -7.70 9.15
C PRO A 23 2.14 -9.06 9.85
N ASP A 24 2.51 -10.14 9.12
CA ASP A 24 2.47 -11.50 9.66
C ASP A 24 3.52 -11.70 10.77
N PRO A 25 3.12 -12.00 12.03
CA PRO A 25 4.07 -12.19 13.12
C PRO A 25 5.08 -13.32 12.89
N ALA A 26 4.69 -14.39 12.19
CA ALA A 26 5.60 -15.52 11.92
C ALA A 26 6.70 -15.11 10.95
N SER A 27 6.38 -14.32 9.93
CA SER A 27 7.36 -13.77 8.99
C SER A 27 8.31 -12.77 9.66
N TRP A 28 7.80 -11.96 10.61
CA TRP A 28 8.63 -11.09 11.43
C TRP A 28 9.66 -11.87 12.26
N GLU A 29 9.24 -12.96 12.92
CA GLU A 29 10.15 -13.84 13.66
C GLU A 29 11.21 -14.49 12.73
N ARG A 30 10.84 -14.88 11.51
CA ARG A 30 11.78 -15.41 10.52
C ARG A 30 12.85 -14.37 10.17
N LEU A 31 12.47 -13.12 9.91
CA LEU A 31 13.41 -12.03 9.62
C LEU A 31 14.42 -11.83 10.75
N LYS A 32 13.95 -11.78 12.00
CA LYS A 32 14.81 -11.67 13.17
C LYS A 32 15.76 -12.86 13.33
N ALA A 33 15.28 -14.07 13.08
CA ALA A 33 16.03 -15.30 13.23
C ALA A 33 17.24 -15.36 12.29
N VAL A 34 17.14 -14.80 11.07
CA VAL A 34 18.27 -14.73 10.13
C VAL A 34 19.49 -14.04 10.76
N PHE A 35 19.26 -12.98 11.52
CA PHE A 35 20.33 -12.23 12.21
C PHE A 35 20.58 -12.70 13.65
N SER A 36 19.80 -13.66 14.17
CA SER A 36 19.81 -14.01 15.59
C SER A 36 19.73 -12.77 16.49
N SER A 37 18.85 -11.83 16.14
CA SER A 37 18.70 -10.53 16.79
C SER A 37 17.55 -10.52 17.79
N ASP A 38 17.67 -9.68 18.83
CA ASP A 38 16.53 -9.35 19.69
C ASP A 38 15.55 -8.40 18.99
N GLU A 39 14.32 -8.32 19.52
CA GLU A 39 13.23 -7.51 18.98
C GLU A 39 13.60 -6.04 18.81
N ALA A 40 14.14 -5.41 19.84
CA ALA A 40 14.36 -3.96 19.83
C ALA A 40 15.45 -3.57 18.83
N SER A 41 16.54 -4.34 18.78
CA SER A 41 17.66 -4.13 17.85
C SER A 41 17.20 -4.34 16.40
N PHE A 42 16.49 -5.43 16.14
CA PHE A 42 15.99 -5.73 14.79
C PHE A 42 14.97 -4.69 14.33
N HIS A 43 13.97 -4.37 15.14
CA HIS A 43 12.97 -3.36 14.82
C HIS A 43 13.61 -2.02 14.46
N LYS A 44 14.58 -1.56 15.25
CA LYS A 44 15.29 -0.31 14.97
C LYS A 44 16.04 -0.36 13.62
N ALA A 45 16.77 -1.45 13.35
CA ALA A 45 17.54 -1.60 12.12
C ALA A 45 16.62 -1.71 10.88
N TYR A 46 15.54 -2.48 10.98
CA TYR A 46 14.55 -2.67 9.91
C TYR A 46 13.90 -1.35 9.47
N TRP A 47 13.44 -0.52 10.41
CA TRP A 47 12.74 0.72 10.07
C TRP A 47 13.66 1.89 9.73
N LYS A 48 14.93 1.85 10.12
CA LYS A 48 15.86 2.97 9.95
C LYS A 48 16.07 3.38 8.48
N HIS A 49 16.11 2.41 7.58
CA HIS A 49 16.36 2.62 6.15
C HIS A 49 15.13 2.29 5.29
N ARG A 50 13.97 2.03 5.93
CA ARG A 50 12.76 1.58 5.23
C ARG A 50 12.23 2.62 4.24
N ASP A 51 12.25 3.90 4.60
CA ASP A 51 11.79 4.98 3.73
C ASP A 51 12.59 5.06 2.43
N ASP A 52 13.91 4.90 2.50
CA ASP A 52 14.77 4.87 1.31
C ASP A 52 14.53 3.62 0.46
N TYR A 53 14.25 2.49 1.10
CA TYR A 53 13.94 1.25 0.42
C TYR A 53 12.57 1.32 -0.27
N ASP A 54 11.53 1.75 0.42
CA ASP A 54 10.19 1.91 -0.13
C ASP A 54 10.14 2.99 -1.23
N ARG A 55 10.95 4.04 -1.11
CA ARG A 55 11.13 5.06 -2.16
C ARG A 55 11.88 4.52 -3.39
N GLY A 56 12.72 3.50 -3.23
CA GLY A 56 13.55 2.92 -4.27
C GLY A 56 14.93 3.55 -4.44
N THR A 57 15.34 4.47 -3.56
CA THR A 57 16.72 5.00 -3.50
C THR A 57 17.70 3.95 -2.99
N LEU A 58 17.25 3.03 -2.14
CA LEU A 58 17.90 1.76 -1.86
C LEU A 58 17.19 0.62 -2.60
N LYS A 59 17.98 -0.33 -3.11
CA LYS A 59 17.48 -1.59 -3.66
C LYS A 59 17.59 -2.70 -2.62
N SER A 60 16.89 -3.81 -2.83
CA SER A 60 16.80 -4.92 -1.86
C SER A 60 18.14 -5.31 -1.23
N HIS A 61 19.18 -5.52 -2.04
CA HIS A 61 20.50 -5.88 -1.52
C HIS A 61 21.09 -4.76 -0.65
N GLY A 62 21.01 -3.51 -1.09
CA GLY A 62 21.52 -2.35 -0.34
C GLY A 62 20.80 -2.17 0.99
N TYR A 63 19.47 -2.27 1.00
CA TYR A 63 18.67 -2.18 2.21
C TYR A 63 19.04 -3.25 3.24
N TRP A 64 19.09 -4.52 2.83
CA TRP A 64 19.42 -5.60 3.75
C TRP A 64 20.88 -5.56 4.21
N LEU A 65 21.77 -5.00 3.37
CA LEU A 65 23.16 -4.74 3.78
C LEU A 65 23.22 -3.69 4.89
N GLU A 66 22.44 -2.60 4.79
CA GLU A 66 22.39 -1.57 5.84
C GLU A 66 21.77 -2.12 7.13
N VAL A 67 20.71 -2.93 7.05
CA VAL A 67 20.16 -3.62 8.22
C VAL A 67 21.20 -4.53 8.88
N ALA A 68 21.94 -5.31 8.10
CA ALA A 68 23.01 -6.17 8.60
C ALA A 68 24.14 -5.37 9.27
N ASN A 69 24.54 -4.25 8.67
CA ASN A 69 25.55 -3.34 9.22
C ASN A 69 25.12 -2.77 10.59
N ASP A 70 23.87 -2.30 10.70
CA ASP A 70 23.32 -1.78 11.96
C ASP A 70 23.26 -2.85 13.06
N LEU A 71 23.05 -4.10 12.68
CA LEU A 71 23.07 -5.24 13.59
C LEU A 71 24.46 -5.82 13.85
N HIS A 72 25.50 -5.30 13.19
CA HIS A 72 26.86 -5.83 13.23
C HIS A 72 26.95 -7.32 12.86
N LYS A 73 26.18 -7.73 11.83
CA LYS A 73 26.11 -9.10 11.32
C LYS A 73 26.56 -9.18 9.86
N PRO A 74 27.14 -10.30 9.42
CA PRO A 74 27.39 -10.52 8.00
C PRO A 74 26.06 -10.72 7.25
N LEU A 75 26.05 -10.37 5.97
CA LEU A 75 24.96 -10.68 5.05
C LEU A 75 25.44 -11.69 4.00
N GLU A 76 25.12 -12.94 4.22
CA GLU A 76 25.44 -14.01 3.27
C GLU A 76 24.40 -14.03 2.12
N PRO A 77 24.78 -14.48 0.90
CA PRO A 77 23.87 -14.51 -0.23
C PRO A 77 22.58 -15.33 0.00
N GLU A 78 22.68 -16.44 0.74
CA GLU A 78 21.54 -17.27 1.13
C GLU A 78 20.61 -16.51 2.10
N ALA A 79 21.18 -15.81 3.06
CA ALA A 79 20.46 -14.98 4.02
C ALA A 79 19.66 -13.86 3.30
N LEU A 80 20.25 -13.24 2.28
CA LEU A 80 19.57 -12.21 1.50
C LEU A 80 18.29 -12.74 0.82
N ARG A 81 18.36 -13.94 0.23
CA ARG A 81 17.16 -14.55 -0.39
C ARG A 81 16.06 -14.85 0.63
N GLU A 82 16.45 -15.36 1.81
CA GLU A 82 15.51 -15.62 2.90
C GLU A 82 14.88 -14.33 3.43
N LEU A 83 15.66 -13.27 3.61
CA LEU A 83 15.17 -11.97 4.06
C LEU A 83 14.17 -11.36 3.08
N ILE A 84 14.46 -11.38 1.79
CA ILE A 84 13.52 -10.90 0.76
C ILE A 84 12.22 -11.71 0.77
N ALA A 85 12.31 -13.04 0.83
CA ALA A 85 11.14 -13.90 0.85
C ALA A 85 10.29 -13.71 2.13
N ALA A 86 10.94 -13.54 3.28
CA ALA A 86 10.25 -13.29 4.55
C ALA A 86 9.64 -11.89 4.62
N ASP A 87 10.30 -10.86 4.04
CA ASP A 87 9.74 -9.50 3.96
C ASP A 87 8.51 -9.45 3.04
N ILE A 88 8.54 -10.16 1.92
CA ILE A 88 7.36 -10.30 1.06
C ILE A 88 6.23 -11.00 1.83
N ALA A 89 6.52 -12.13 2.47
CA ALA A 89 5.51 -12.89 3.24
C ALA A 89 4.93 -12.07 4.42
N LEU A 90 5.72 -11.17 4.99
CA LEU A 90 5.29 -10.27 6.07
C LEU A 90 4.09 -9.41 5.66
N TRP A 91 4.01 -8.97 4.40
CA TRP A 91 3.03 -8.03 3.88
C TRP A 91 2.03 -8.65 2.90
N THR A 92 2.03 -9.98 2.71
CA THR A 92 1.18 -10.65 1.72
C THR A 92 0.05 -11.48 2.34
N GLN A 93 -0.54 -11.03 3.44
CA GLN A 93 -1.78 -11.58 3.97
C GLN A 93 -2.97 -10.77 3.42
N PRO A 94 -3.83 -11.30 2.51
CA PRO A 94 -4.86 -10.49 1.86
C PRO A 94 -5.97 -10.09 2.83
N ASN A 95 -6.40 -8.83 2.77
CA ASN A 95 -7.64 -8.36 3.35
C ASN A 95 -8.78 -8.68 2.36
N GLN A 96 -9.30 -9.90 2.44
CA GLN A 96 -10.22 -10.44 1.45
C GLN A 96 -11.46 -9.55 1.23
N VAL A 97 -11.96 -8.91 2.28
CA VAL A 97 -13.13 -8.03 2.19
C VAL A 97 -12.86 -6.82 1.30
N MET A 98 -11.65 -6.22 1.41
CA MET A 98 -11.27 -5.08 0.58
C MET A 98 -10.90 -5.48 -0.84
N VAL A 99 -10.28 -6.65 -1.02
CA VAL A 99 -10.00 -7.23 -2.35
C VAL A 99 -11.30 -7.53 -3.10
N ASP A 100 -12.28 -8.15 -2.43
CA ASP A 100 -13.59 -8.45 -3.02
C ASP A 100 -14.36 -7.17 -3.35
N TRP A 101 -14.25 -6.14 -2.50
CA TRP A 101 -14.85 -4.84 -2.78
C TRP A 101 -14.21 -4.16 -3.99
N ALA A 102 -12.88 -4.17 -4.12
CA ALA A 102 -12.20 -3.65 -5.31
C ALA A 102 -12.66 -4.36 -6.59
N ALA A 103 -12.75 -5.69 -6.56
CA ALA A 103 -13.28 -6.48 -7.69
C ALA A 103 -14.73 -6.14 -8.02
N ASN A 104 -15.57 -5.83 -7.01
CA ASN A 104 -16.96 -5.42 -7.21
C ASN A 104 -17.04 -4.04 -7.89
N LEU A 105 -16.19 -3.09 -7.47
CA LEU A 105 -16.09 -1.77 -8.10
C LEU A 105 -15.71 -1.88 -9.57
N HIS A 106 -14.65 -2.64 -9.87
CA HIS A 106 -14.18 -2.85 -11.24
C HIS A 106 -15.28 -3.47 -12.13
N ARG A 107 -15.96 -4.49 -11.64
CA ARG A 107 -17.10 -5.11 -12.37
C ARG A 107 -18.26 -4.14 -12.60
N ALA A 108 -18.43 -3.15 -11.74
CA ALA A 108 -19.45 -2.10 -11.90
C ALA A 108 -18.99 -0.94 -12.81
N GLY A 109 -17.80 -1.01 -13.40
CA GLY A 109 -17.25 0.01 -14.30
C GLY A 109 -16.64 1.22 -13.58
N ILE A 110 -16.32 1.09 -12.27
CA ILE A 110 -15.57 2.08 -11.51
C ILE A 110 -14.11 1.69 -11.59
N LYS A 111 -13.25 2.60 -12.04
CA LYS A 111 -11.81 2.33 -12.13
C LYS A 111 -11.21 2.04 -10.75
N ILE A 112 -10.26 1.15 -10.71
CA ILE A 112 -9.50 0.84 -9.49
C ILE A 112 -8.01 1.04 -9.70
N GLY A 113 -7.32 1.61 -8.72
CA GLY A 113 -5.88 1.80 -8.76
C GLY A 113 -5.21 1.43 -7.46
N ILE A 114 -3.92 1.11 -7.52
CA ILE A 114 -3.07 0.94 -6.34
C ILE A 114 -2.07 2.09 -6.27
N LEU A 115 -1.90 2.70 -5.09
CA LEU A 115 -0.87 3.68 -4.78
C LEU A 115 -0.15 3.26 -3.49
N SER A 116 1.05 2.74 -3.59
CA SER A 116 1.76 2.20 -2.44
C SER A 116 3.22 2.62 -2.37
N ASN A 117 3.66 2.93 -1.14
CA ASN A 117 5.08 2.99 -0.81
C ASN A 117 5.56 1.56 -0.62
N MET A 118 6.31 1.03 -1.59
CA MET A 118 6.84 -0.32 -1.53
C MET A 118 8.12 -0.47 -2.33
N PRO A 119 9.03 -1.34 -1.87
CA PRO A 119 10.28 -1.58 -2.57
C PRO A 119 10.12 -2.47 -3.80
N ASP A 120 11.19 -2.52 -4.60
CA ASP A 120 11.24 -3.28 -5.85
C ASP A 120 10.96 -4.79 -5.69
N ALA A 121 11.54 -5.42 -4.66
CA ALA A 121 11.30 -6.84 -4.42
C ALA A 121 9.85 -7.12 -4.02
N MET A 122 9.19 -6.19 -3.30
CA MET A 122 7.80 -6.35 -2.89
C MET A 122 6.87 -6.34 -4.11
N GLU A 123 7.07 -5.42 -5.06
CA GLU A 123 6.26 -5.41 -6.29
C GLU A 123 6.33 -6.76 -7.02
N VAL A 124 7.53 -7.32 -7.19
CA VAL A 124 7.69 -8.64 -7.81
C VAL A 124 6.96 -9.71 -7.01
N GLY A 125 7.18 -9.75 -5.70
CA GLY A 125 6.58 -10.76 -4.81
C GLY A 125 5.05 -10.73 -4.78
N ILE A 126 4.43 -9.54 -4.78
CA ILE A 126 2.96 -9.44 -4.76
C ILE A 126 2.34 -9.84 -6.09
N ARG A 127 2.97 -9.54 -7.23
CA ARG A 127 2.51 -9.98 -8.56
C ARG A 127 2.60 -11.50 -8.71
N ASP A 128 3.67 -12.10 -8.19
CA ASP A 128 3.82 -13.55 -8.19
C ASP A 128 2.82 -14.26 -7.25
N THR A 129 2.40 -13.57 -6.17
CA THR A 129 1.51 -14.13 -5.16
C THR A 129 0.04 -13.92 -5.48
N PHE A 130 -0.34 -12.76 -6.02
CA PHE A 130 -1.73 -12.32 -6.17
C PHE A 130 -2.07 -11.98 -7.62
N ALA A 131 -2.73 -12.89 -8.32
CA ALA A 131 -3.20 -12.66 -9.68
C ALA A 131 -4.16 -11.44 -9.79
N TRP A 132 -4.94 -11.16 -8.74
CA TRP A 132 -5.89 -10.03 -8.71
C TRP A 132 -5.21 -8.65 -8.76
N VAL A 133 -3.91 -8.55 -8.50
CA VAL A 133 -3.18 -7.28 -8.66
C VAL A 133 -3.24 -6.80 -10.11
N GLU A 134 -3.26 -7.71 -11.07
CA GLU A 134 -3.32 -7.37 -12.50
C GLU A 134 -4.69 -6.87 -12.97
N ASP A 135 -5.75 -7.02 -12.14
CA ASP A 135 -7.09 -6.52 -12.45
C ASP A 135 -7.24 -5.01 -12.21
N PHE A 136 -6.24 -4.36 -11.60
CA PHE A 136 -6.26 -2.92 -11.35
C PHE A 136 -5.91 -2.13 -12.62
N ASP A 137 -6.69 -1.08 -12.91
CA ASP A 137 -6.51 -0.23 -14.09
C ASP A 137 -5.19 0.57 -14.06
N HIS A 138 -4.68 0.87 -12.86
CA HIS A 138 -3.42 1.61 -12.71
C HIS A 138 -2.67 1.24 -11.43
N HIS A 139 -1.34 1.23 -11.55
CA HIS A 139 -0.43 0.96 -10.44
C HIS A 139 0.56 2.10 -10.29
N THR A 140 0.63 2.69 -9.10
CA THR A 140 1.61 3.70 -8.72
C THR A 140 2.52 3.13 -7.63
N TRP A 141 3.73 2.75 -8.02
CA TRP A 141 4.75 2.20 -7.13
C TRP A 141 5.82 3.24 -6.83
N SER A 142 6.01 3.58 -5.55
CA SER A 142 6.98 4.58 -5.10
C SER A 142 8.38 4.35 -5.64
N HIS A 143 8.88 3.10 -5.58
CA HIS A 143 10.24 2.75 -5.97
C HIS A 143 10.52 2.93 -7.46
N ARG A 144 9.49 2.96 -8.33
CA ARG A 144 9.63 3.22 -9.77
C ARG A 144 9.77 4.71 -10.09
N LEU A 145 9.16 5.54 -9.24
CA LEU A 145 9.06 6.97 -9.44
C LEU A 145 10.10 7.75 -8.62
N LEU A 146 10.72 7.11 -7.63
CA LEU A 146 11.55 7.75 -6.59
C LEU A 146 10.76 8.84 -5.83
N LEU A 147 9.45 8.67 -5.76
CA LEU A 147 8.50 9.49 -5.02
C LEU A 147 7.81 8.63 -3.97
N ALA A 148 7.39 9.22 -2.86
CA ALA A 148 6.66 8.48 -1.83
C ALA A 148 5.48 9.29 -1.30
N LYS A 149 4.42 8.61 -0.81
CA LYS A 149 3.41 9.25 0.03
C LYS A 149 4.13 9.77 1.30
N PRO A 150 3.83 10.97 1.78
CA PRO A 150 2.74 11.88 1.42
C PRO A 150 3.11 12.98 0.39
N GLU A 151 4.08 12.82 -0.48
CA GLU A 151 4.44 13.83 -1.47
C GLU A 151 3.32 14.04 -2.50
N ALA A 152 2.91 15.29 -2.72
CA ALA A 152 1.82 15.63 -3.64
C ALA A 152 2.01 15.10 -5.07
N ALA A 153 3.27 14.93 -5.51
CA ALA A 153 3.60 14.48 -6.86
C ALA A 153 3.12 13.05 -7.13
N ILE A 154 3.20 12.14 -6.15
CA ILE A 154 2.81 10.74 -6.34
C ILE A 154 1.29 10.57 -6.52
N TYR A 155 0.48 11.40 -5.82
CA TYR A 155 -0.99 11.40 -5.98
C TYR A 155 -1.41 11.95 -7.35
N ARG A 156 -0.73 13.01 -7.83
CA ARG A 156 -0.98 13.55 -9.18
C ARG A 156 -0.65 12.52 -10.25
N HIS A 157 0.47 11.81 -10.11
CA HIS A 157 0.84 10.71 -11.00
C HIS A 157 -0.23 9.61 -11.02
N ALA A 158 -0.77 9.23 -9.86
CA ALA A 158 -1.85 8.24 -9.77
C ALA A 158 -3.13 8.73 -10.48
N ALA A 159 -3.50 10.00 -10.30
CA ALA A 159 -4.66 10.59 -10.97
C ALA A 159 -4.49 10.65 -12.50
N GLU A 160 -3.31 11.05 -12.97
CA GLU A 160 -2.95 11.04 -14.40
C GLU A 160 -3.03 9.64 -14.99
N GLY A 161 -2.49 8.63 -14.28
CA GLY A 161 -2.53 7.24 -14.71
C GLY A 161 -3.94 6.66 -14.78
N LEU A 162 -4.84 7.07 -13.87
CA LEU A 162 -6.26 6.73 -13.95
C LEU A 162 -7.02 7.54 -15.01
N GLY A 163 -6.43 8.62 -15.54
CA GLY A 163 -7.07 9.49 -16.52
C GLY A 163 -8.27 10.25 -15.98
N LEU A 164 -8.25 10.64 -14.70
CA LEU A 164 -9.34 11.31 -14.00
C LEU A 164 -8.85 12.54 -13.22
N PRO A 165 -9.69 13.56 -13.07
CA PRO A 165 -9.40 14.67 -12.16
C PRO A 165 -9.38 14.15 -10.71
N PRO A 166 -8.51 14.68 -9.82
CA PRO A 166 -8.43 14.24 -8.43
C PRO A 166 -9.77 14.23 -7.69
N ALA A 167 -10.66 15.20 -7.96
CA ALA A 167 -11.96 15.29 -7.31
C ALA A 167 -12.91 14.09 -7.55
N GLU A 168 -12.66 13.29 -8.59
CA GLU A 168 -13.42 12.10 -8.94
C GLU A 168 -12.79 10.80 -8.41
N ILE A 169 -11.71 10.90 -7.64
CA ILE A 169 -10.98 9.77 -7.07
C ILE A 169 -11.20 9.74 -5.56
N LEU A 170 -11.58 8.57 -5.04
CA LEU A 170 -11.63 8.27 -3.62
C LEU A 170 -10.39 7.45 -3.24
N PHE A 171 -9.52 8.03 -2.42
CA PHE A 171 -8.31 7.38 -1.91
C PHE A 171 -8.56 6.73 -0.54
N ILE A 172 -8.07 5.50 -0.37
CA ILE A 172 -8.19 4.72 0.88
C ILE A 172 -6.79 4.36 1.36
N ASP A 173 -6.44 4.77 2.58
CA ASP A 173 -5.11 4.55 3.18
C ASP A 173 -5.26 4.45 4.71
N ASP A 174 -4.38 3.75 5.40
CA ASP A 174 -4.42 3.59 6.85
C ASP A 174 -3.77 4.77 7.60
N ARG A 175 -2.92 5.57 6.93
CA ARG A 175 -2.16 6.66 7.54
C ARG A 175 -2.81 8.01 7.33
N GLN A 176 -3.09 8.70 8.43
CA GLN A 176 -3.75 10.01 8.42
C GLN A 176 -2.99 11.05 7.57
N GLU A 177 -1.66 11.06 7.61
CA GLU A 177 -0.84 11.97 6.82
C GLU A 177 -1.01 11.78 5.31
N ASN A 178 -1.22 10.54 4.85
CA ASN A 178 -1.49 10.23 3.46
C ASN A 178 -2.88 10.70 3.04
N ILE A 179 -3.87 10.58 3.93
CA ILE A 179 -5.23 11.10 3.72
C ILE A 179 -5.21 12.62 3.56
N GLU A 180 -4.52 13.33 4.45
CA GLU A 180 -4.39 14.79 4.39
C GLU A 180 -3.71 15.25 3.10
N ALA A 181 -2.66 14.57 2.66
CA ALA A 181 -1.97 14.88 1.41
C ALA A 181 -2.83 14.61 0.17
N ALA A 182 -3.62 13.53 0.16
CA ALA A 182 -4.57 13.26 -0.91
C ALA A 182 -5.66 14.34 -1.00
N ILE A 183 -6.22 14.76 0.14
CA ILE A 183 -7.19 15.87 0.21
C ILE A 183 -6.55 17.18 -0.30
N ALA A 184 -5.30 17.47 0.06
CA ALA A 184 -4.60 18.66 -0.36
C ALA A 184 -4.38 18.73 -1.88
N VAL A 185 -4.32 17.61 -2.59
CA VAL A 185 -4.29 17.60 -4.07
C VAL A 185 -5.67 17.54 -4.71
N GLY A 186 -6.75 17.56 -3.90
CA GLY A 186 -8.13 17.63 -4.37
C GLY A 186 -8.86 16.29 -4.47
N MET A 187 -8.29 15.20 -4.00
CA MET A 187 -8.96 13.90 -3.93
C MET A 187 -9.99 13.87 -2.79
N GLN A 188 -10.97 12.98 -2.89
CA GLN A 188 -11.68 12.49 -1.71
C GLN A 188 -10.80 11.43 -1.05
N ALA A 189 -10.79 11.35 0.28
CA ALA A 189 -9.98 10.34 0.95
C ALA A 189 -10.61 9.88 2.27
N ILE A 190 -10.50 8.60 2.60
CA ILE A 190 -11.01 7.98 3.82
C ILE A 190 -9.89 7.18 4.46
N GLN A 191 -9.68 7.38 5.77
CA GLN A 191 -8.74 6.58 6.54
C GLN A 191 -9.33 5.20 6.84
N TYR A 192 -8.61 4.15 6.46
CA TYR A 192 -8.99 2.78 6.77
C TYR A 192 -8.36 2.34 8.10
N THR A 193 -9.17 2.19 9.13
CA THR A 193 -8.71 1.66 10.43
C THR A 193 -9.21 0.25 10.70
N ASN A 194 -10.43 -0.05 10.27
CA ASN A 194 -11.06 -1.36 10.24
C ASN A 194 -12.30 -1.29 9.34
N HIS A 195 -12.82 -2.44 8.94
CA HIS A 195 -13.93 -2.51 7.98
C HIS A 195 -15.21 -1.84 8.48
N ASP A 196 -15.59 -2.01 9.75
CA ASP A 196 -16.82 -1.42 10.29
C ASP A 196 -16.76 0.10 10.36
N ALA A 197 -15.62 0.67 10.74
CA ALA A 197 -15.40 2.11 10.73
C ALA A 197 -15.42 2.67 9.30
N PHE A 198 -14.78 1.98 8.37
CA PHE A 198 -14.79 2.32 6.96
C PHE A 198 -16.20 2.37 6.37
N VAL A 199 -17.02 1.33 6.59
CA VAL A 199 -18.42 1.28 6.12
C VAL A 199 -19.26 2.42 6.70
N ARG A 200 -19.08 2.74 8.00
CA ARG A 200 -19.77 3.89 8.61
C ARG A 200 -19.39 5.20 7.92
N GLU A 201 -18.10 5.47 7.76
CA GLU A 201 -17.62 6.72 7.16
C GLU A 201 -18.05 6.86 5.70
N MET A 202 -18.02 5.76 4.92
CA MET A 202 -18.55 5.73 3.56
C MET A 202 -20.01 6.19 3.50
N ASN A 203 -20.85 5.70 4.42
CA ASN A 203 -22.27 6.08 4.48
C ASN A 203 -22.47 7.53 4.92
N GLU A 204 -21.76 7.97 5.96
CA GLU A 204 -21.83 9.33 6.51
C GLU A 204 -21.41 10.39 5.49
N ARG A 205 -20.42 10.08 4.65
CA ARG A 205 -19.93 10.97 3.60
C ARG A 205 -20.69 10.87 2.28
N GLY A 206 -21.73 10.01 2.21
CA GLY A 206 -22.57 9.84 1.03
C GLY A 206 -22.00 8.93 -0.06
N PHE A 207 -20.93 8.18 0.25
CA PHE A 207 -20.30 7.21 -0.65
C PHE A 207 -20.86 5.78 -0.50
N GLY A 208 -21.90 5.58 0.30
CA GLY A 208 -22.48 4.26 0.60
C GLY A 208 -22.90 3.47 -0.65
N VAL A 209 -23.24 4.15 -1.74
CA VAL A 209 -23.56 3.52 -3.03
C VAL A 209 -22.39 2.72 -3.63
N LEU A 210 -21.15 3.06 -3.27
CA LEU A 210 -19.95 2.37 -3.72
C LEU A 210 -19.71 1.06 -2.95
N LEU A 211 -20.33 0.87 -1.78
CA LEU A 211 -20.17 -0.37 -1.00
C LEU A 211 -20.83 -1.56 -1.69
N ASN A 212 -21.92 -1.31 -2.44
CA ASN A 212 -22.63 -2.33 -3.23
C ASN A 212 -22.92 -1.76 -4.63
N PRO A 213 -21.89 -1.57 -5.45
CA PRO A 213 -22.06 -0.95 -6.76
C PRO A 213 -22.85 -1.87 -7.68
N VAL A 214 -23.82 -1.29 -8.41
CA VAL A 214 -24.59 -2.01 -9.43
C VAL A 214 -23.92 -1.79 -10.78
N ALA A 215 -23.75 -2.86 -11.57
CA ALA A 215 -23.21 -2.77 -12.92
C ALA A 215 -24.03 -1.75 -13.75
N ARG A 216 -23.34 -0.84 -14.39
CA ARG A 216 -23.93 0.18 -15.28
C ARG A 216 -24.18 -0.36 -16.67
#